data_fd3c7959d994a471f3e5155982f319c0
#
_entry.id   fd3c7959d994a471f3e5155982f319c0
#
_cell.length_a   1.000
_cell.length_b   1.000
_cell.length_c   1.000
_cell.angle_alpha   90.00
_cell.angle_beta   90.00
_cell.angle_gamma   90.00
#
_symmetry.space_group_name_H-M   'P 1'
#
loop_
_entity.id
_entity.type
_entity.pdbx_description
1 polymer ?
#
loop_
_entity_poly.entity_id
_entity_poly.type
_entity_poly.pdbx_seq_one_letter_code
_entity_poly.pdbx_strand_id
1 'polypeptide(L)'
;RNINSKYFFSFINIQPKYAGPREALLHALIRKNYGCTHFLVGRDHAGFKNFYEKYDSQKLCKKYEKELKIKIIVFSSPKICLICKKITNNKCECSTFNPKNLIDINGSYIRKLIKNKKKVPNYLLNDNFINKISNKNILH
;
A
#
# COMPACT_ATOMS: atom_id res chain seq x y z
N ARG A 1 4.83 17.15 -11.15
CA ARG A 1 3.49 17.09 -11.78
C ARG A 1 2.59 18.00 -10.99
N ASN A 2 1.99 19.00 -11.66
CA ASN A 2 0.99 19.87 -11.08
C ASN A 2 -0.19 19.02 -10.62
N ILE A 3 -0.39 18.93 -9.32
CA ILE A 3 -1.57 18.31 -8.72
C ILE A 3 -2.66 19.35 -8.87
N ASN A 4 -3.42 19.28 -9.95
CA ASN A 4 -4.59 20.12 -10.14
C ASN A 4 -5.60 19.86 -9.00
N SER A 5 -6.08 20.88 -8.40
CA SER A 5 -6.88 21.20 -7.22
C SER A 5 -8.13 20.35 -6.90
N LYS A 6 -8.16 19.04 -7.23
CA LYS A 6 -9.29 18.14 -6.93
C LYS A 6 -9.03 17.19 -5.75
N TYR A 7 -8.01 17.42 -4.97
CA TYR A 7 -7.67 16.57 -3.84
C TYR A 7 -8.00 17.27 -2.53
N PHE A 8 -8.75 16.57 -1.69
CA PHE A 8 -9.06 17.02 -0.34
C PHE A 8 -8.23 16.18 0.65
N PHE A 9 -7.50 16.84 1.53
CA PHE A 9 -6.73 16.21 2.60
C PHE A 9 -7.42 16.48 3.92
N SER A 10 -7.73 15.42 4.66
CA SER A 10 -8.27 15.54 6.02
C SER A 10 -7.53 14.59 6.95
N PHE A 11 -7.40 15.01 8.19
CA PHE A 11 -6.84 14.18 9.26
C PHE A 11 -7.96 13.48 10.01
N ILE A 12 -7.80 12.17 10.22
CA ILE A 12 -8.67 11.39 11.07
C ILE A 12 -7.85 10.98 12.29
N ASN A 13 -8.22 11.48 13.46
CA ASN A 13 -7.54 11.15 14.70
C ASN A 13 -8.00 9.77 15.19
N ILE A 14 -7.38 8.71 14.66
CA ILE A 14 -7.62 7.32 15.06
C ILE A 14 -6.31 6.72 15.50
N GLN A 15 -6.28 6.21 16.70
CA GLN A 15 -5.12 5.47 17.19
C GLN A 15 -5.07 4.09 16.54
N PRO A 16 -3.99 3.72 15.83
CA PRO A 16 -3.84 2.39 15.24
C PRO A 16 -3.90 1.30 16.31
N LYS A 17 -4.70 0.27 16.07
CA LYS A 17 -4.83 -0.90 16.95
C LYS A 17 -4.11 -2.13 16.41
N TYR A 18 -3.74 -2.11 15.14
CA TYR A 18 -3.13 -3.23 14.41
C TYR A 18 -3.98 -4.51 14.47
N ALA A 19 -5.32 -4.33 14.49
CA ALA A 19 -6.30 -5.41 14.57
C ALA A 19 -6.69 -6.01 13.21
N GLY A 20 -5.89 -5.73 12.17
CA GLY A 20 -6.01 -6.33 10.85
C GLY A 20 -7.39 -6.15 10.21
N PRO A 21 -8.07 -7.27 9.84
CA PRO A 21 -9.34 -7.22 9.15
C PRO A 21 -10.44 -6.44 9.87
N ARG A 22 -10.52 -6.53 11.20
CA ARG A 22 -11.51 -5.81 12.01
C ARG A 22 -11.26 -4.30 11.99
N GLU A 23 -10.00 -3.89 12.06
CA GLU A 23 -9.62 -2.49 11.97
C GLU A 23 -9.86 -1.95 10.54
N ALA A 24 -9.66 -2.76 9.52
CA ALA A 24 -9.99 -2.38 8.15
C ALA A 24 -11.50 -2.09 7.99
N LEU A 25 -12.38 -2.89 8.59
CA LEU A 25 -13.83 -2.61 8.63
C LEU A 25 -14.15 -1.30 9.35
N LEU A 26 -13.54 -1.07 10.52
CA LEU A 26 -13.68 0.19 11.25
C LEU A 26 -13.25 1.37 10.39
N HIS A 27 -12.12 1.26 9.69
CA HIS A 27 -11.62 2.28 8.80
C HIS A 27 -12.57 2.55 7.63
N ALA A 28 -13.20 1.52 7.07
CA ALA A 28 -14.21 1.67 6.03
C ALA A 28 -15.44 2.42 6.55
N LEU A 29 -15.95 2.04 7.72
CA LEU A 29 -17.10 2.67 8.35
C LEU A 29 -16.86 4.16 8.66
N ILE A 30 -15.69 4.48 9.22
CA ILE A 30 -15.33 5.86 9.54
C ILE A 30 -15.30 6.68 8.24
N ARG A 31 -14.64 6.21 7.20
CA ARG A 31 -14.56 6.93 5.92
C ARG A 31 -15.92 7.12 5.28
N LYS A 32 -16.79 6.12 5.38
CA LYS A 32 -18.19 6.27 4.96
C LYS A 32 -18.87 7.41 5.71
N ASN A 33 -18.71 7.47 7.05
CA ASN A 33 -19.33 8.51 7.88
C ASN A 33 -18.77 9.90 7.54
N TYR A 34 -17.55 9.99 7.03
CA TYR A 34 -16.97 11.22 6.47
C TYR A 34 -17.40 11.51 5.02
N GLY A 35 -18.38 10.76 4.48
CA GLY A 35 -18.94 10.99 3.15
C GLY A 35 -18.19 10.31 2.00
N CYS A 36 -17.21 9.46 2.28
CA CYS A 36 -16.53 8.71 1.22
C CYS A 36 -17.45 7.65 0.62
N THR A 37 -17.48 7.58 -0.71
CA THR A 37 -18.23 6.56 -1.47
C THR A 37 -17.39 5.30 -1.77
N HIS A 38 -16.07 5.44 -1.75
CA HIS A 38 -15.13 4.38 -2.08
C HIS A 38 -14.02 4.31 -1.03
N PHE A 39 -13.57 3.10 -0.71
CA PHE A 39 -12.45 2.86 0.19
C PHE A 39 -11.44 1.89 -0.42
N LEU A 40 -10.18 2.31 -0.46
CA LEU A 40 -9.06 1.53 -0.95
C LEU A 40 -8.48 0.67 0.18
N VAL A 41 -8.55 -0.65 0.04
CA VAL A 41 -7.98 -1.58 1.02
C VAL A 41 -6.72 -2.21 0.45
N GLY A 42 -5.59 -1.90 1.08
CA GLY A 42 -4.29 -2.44 0.71
C GLY A 42 -4.15 -3.93 1.05
N ARG A 43 -3.06 -4.52 0.58
CA ARG A 43 -2.74 -5.94 0.76
C ARG A 43 -2.74 -6.39 2.22
N ASP A 44 -2.14 -5.62 3.11
CA ASP A 44 -1.96 -5.92 4.53
C ASP A 44 -2.45 -4.72 5.35
N HIS A 45 -3.72 -4.34 5.11
CA HIS A 45 -4.30 -3.17 5.73
C HIS A 45 -4.51 -3.38 7.22
N ALA A 46 -3.87 -2.53 8.04
CA ALA A 46 -3.88 -2.58 9.50
C ALA A 46 -3.36 -3.90 10.10
N GLY A 47 -2.60 -4.68 9.33
CA GLY A 47 -1.99 -5.92 9.81
C GLY A 47 -0.83 -5.67 10.78
N PHE A 48 -0.53 -6.68 11.58
CA PHE A 48 0.61 -6.68 12.50
C PHE A 48 1.45 -7.94 12.28
N LYS A 49 2.69 -7.77 11.85
CA LYS A 49 3.61 -8.87 11.55
C LYS A 49 2.95 -9.92 10.63
N ASN A 50 2.91 -11.17 11.06
CA ASN A 50 2.31 -12.30 10.32
C ASN A 50 1.04 -12.84 11.02
N PHE A 51 0.38 -12.03 11.84
CA PHE A 51 -0.82 -12.43 12.58
C PHE A 51 -2.03 -12.70 11.68
N TYR A 52 -2.08 -12.00 10.55
CA TYR A 52 -3.15 -12.10 9.57
C TYR A 52 -2.59 -12.44 8.21
N GLU A 53 -3.38 -13.13 7.39
CA GLU A 53 -3.03 -13.38 6.00
C GLU A 53 -3.05 -12.08 5.19
N LYS A 54 -2.17 -12.01 4.18
CA LYS A 54 -1.92 -10.79 3.38
C LYS A 54 -3.18 -10.11 2.83
N TYR A 55 -4.24 -10.85 2.58
CA TYR A 55 -5.47 -10.34 1.95
C TYR A 55 -6.71 -10.45 2.82
N ASP A 56 -6.60 -10.83 4.08
CA ASP A 56 -7.75 -11.04 4.98
C ASP A 56 -8.55 -9.77 5.19
N SER A 57 -7.88 -8.61 5.31
CA SER A 57 -8.55 -7.31 5.38
C SER A 57 -9.38 -7.01 4.14
N GLN A 58 -8.86 -7.35 2.95
CA GLN A 58 -9.60 -7.19 1.70
C GLN A 58 -10.80 -8.13 1.63
N LYS A 59 -10.61 -9.41 1.97
CA LYS A 59 -11.68 -10.41 1.97
C LYS A 59 -12.82 -10.00 2.91
N LEU A 60 -12.46 -9.58 4.14
CA LEU A 60 -13.46 -9.19 5.12
C LEU A 60 -14.20 -7.92 4.71
N CYS A 61 -13.50 -6.88 4.25
CA CYS A 61 -14.14 -5.66 3.77
C CYS A 61 -15.05 -5.91 2.58
N LYS A 62 -14.65 -6.79 1.64
CA LYS A 62 -15.50 -7.19 0.51
C LYS A 62 -16.73 -7.94 0.95
N LYS A 63 -16.61 -8.84 1.92
CA LYS A 63 -17.76 -9.58 2.49
C LYS A 63 -18.84 -8.64 3.03
N TYR A 64 -18.44 -7.57 3.72
CA TYR A 64 -19.36 -6.62 4.36
C TYR A 64 -19.57 -5.33 3.54
N GLU A 65 -19.20 -5.31 2.25
CA GLU A 65 -19.31 -4.14 1.37
C GLU A 65 -20.74 -3.58 1.30
N LYS A 66 -21.75 -4.47 1.24
CA LYS A 66 -23.16 -4.09 1.17
C LYS A 66 -23.64 -3.44 2.47
N GLU A 67 -23.34 -4.04 3.61
CA GLU A 67 -23.73 -3.54 4.94
C GLU A 67 -23.01 -2.22 5.28
N LEU A 68 -21.77 -2.12 4.90
CA LEU A 68 -20.98 -0.89 5.07
C LEU A 68 -21.47 0.25 4.18
N LYS A 69 -22.19 -0.05 3.08
CA LYS A 69 -22.66 0.94 2.10
C LYS A 69 -21.53 1.84 1.56
N ILE A 70 -20.34 1.29 1.39
CA ILE A 70 -19.16 1.94 0.80
C ILE A 70 -18.50 0.97 -0.15
N LYS A 71 -18.16 1.41 -1.35
CA LYS A 71 -17.51 0.59 -2.37
C LYS A 71 -16.09 0.24 -1.95
N ILE A 72 -15.76 -1.05 -1.85
CA ILE A 72 -14.43 -1.51 -1.50
C ILE A 72 -13.61 -1.77 -2.77
N ILE A 73 -12.51 -1.04 -2.90
CA ILE A 73 -11.55 -1.23 -3.98
C ILE A 73 -10.36 -2.00 -3.42
N VAL A 74 -10.05 -3.13 -4.03
CA VAL A 74 -8.92 -3.99 -3.66
C VAL A 74 -7.95 -4.11 -4.83
N PHE A 75 -6.69 -4.31 -4.52
CA PHE A 75 -5.65 -4.50 -5.53
C PHE A 75 -4.59 -5.49 -5.02
N SER A 76 -3.97 -6.19 -5.94
CA SER A 76 -2.85 -7.07 -5.65
C SER A 76 -1.58 -6.28 -5.35
N SER A 77 -0.60 -6.94 -4.74
CA SER A 77 0.72 -6.32 -4.55
C SER A 77 1.35 -5.98 -5.89
N PRO A 78 1.79 -4.75 -6.08
CA PRO A 78 2.57 -4.42 -7.25
C PRO A 78 3.91 -5.15 -7.20
N LYS A 79 4.37 -5.62 -8.34
CA LYS A 79 5.69 -6.23 -8.53
C LYS A 79 6.50 -5.41 -9.51
N ILE A 80 7.80 -5.49 -9.40
CA ILE A 80 8.69 -4.93 -10.40
C ILE A 80 9.41 -6.05 -11.14
N CYS A 81 9.46 -5.93 -12.46
CA CYS A 81 10.31 -6.76 -13.27
C CYS A 81 11.74 -6.19 -13.27
N LEU A 82 12.72 -7.01 -12.85
CA LEU A 82 14.14 -6.61 -12.83
C LEU A 82 14.73 -6.40 -14.22
N ILE A 83 14.14 -6.99 -15.26
CA ILE A 83 14.62 -6.90 -16.63
C ILE A 83 14.18 -5.57 -17.26
N CYS A 84 12.87 -5.34 -17.37
CA CYS A 84 12.35 -4.14 -18.04
C CYS A 84 12.10 -2.95 -17.07
N LYS A 85 12.31 -3.15 -15.75
CA LYS A 85 12.11 -2.13 -14.70
C LYS A 85 10.70 -1.53 -14.66
N LYS A 86 9.71 -2.22 -15.24
CA LYS A 86 8.31 -1.81 -15.22
C LYS A 86 7.58 -2.40 -14.01
N ILE A 87 6.66 -1.62 -13.45
CA ILE A 87 5.75 -2.08 -12.40
C ILE A 87 4.62 -2.87 -13.06
N THR A 88 4.33 -4.04 -12.51
CA THR A 88 3.30 -4.95 -13.01
C THR A 88 2.53 -5.61 -11.87
N ASN A 89 1.34 -6.12 -12.15
CA ASN A 89 0.48 -6.76 -11.17
C ASN A 89 0.67 -8.28 -11.07
N ASN A 90 1.50 -8.93 -11.82
CA ASN A 90 1.87 -10.36 -11.76
C ASN A 90 2.35 -10.94 -13.09
N LYS A 91 2.21 -10.23 -14.20
CA LYS A 91 2.61 -10.70 -15.53
C LYS A 91 3.50 -9.66 -16.18
N CYS A 92 4.64 -10.09 -16.67
CA CYS A 92 5.52 -9.30 -17.52
C CYS A 92 6.03 -10.21 -18.63
N GLU A 93 6.02 -9.73 -19.85
CA GLU A 93 6.54 -10.49 -21.00
C GLU A 93 8.00 -10.90 -20.79
N CYS A 94 8.81 -10.03 -20.18
CA CYS A 94 10.20 -10.34 -19.84
C CYS A 94 10.36 -11.46 -18.81
N SER A 95 9.35 -11.70 -17.95
CA SER A 95 9.43 -12.63 -16.81
C SER A 95 8.59 -13.89 -16.98
N THR A 96 7.98 -14.06 -18.15
CA THR A 96 7.10 -15.20 -18.45
C THR A 96 7.82 -16.54 -18.23
N PHE A 97 9.11 -16.59 -18.49
CA PHE A 97 9.93 -17.80 -18.33
C PHE A 97 10.72 -17.85 -17.02
N ASN A 98 10.78 -16.74 -16.24
CA ASN A 98 11.49 -16.72 -14.97
C ASN A 98 10.82 -15.82 -13.94
N PRO A 99 9.89 -16.36 -13.14
CA PRO A 99 9.19 -15.62 -12.07
C PRO A 99 10.12 -14.99 -11.02
N LYS A 100 11.36 -15.48 -10.90
CA LYS A 100 12.38 -14.93 -9.98
C LYS A 100 12.76 -13.48 -10.32
N ASN A 101 12.49 -13.06 -11.55
CA ASN A 101 12.72 -11.67 -11.97
C ASN A 101 11.62 -10.70 -11.53
N LEU A 102 10.57 -11.18 -10.86
CA LEU A 102 9.52 -10.34 -10.29
C LEU A 102 9.75 -10.16 -8.78
N ILE A 103 9.93 -8.92 -8.36
CA ILE A 103 10.09 -8.58 -6.93
C ILE A 103 8.85 -7.84 -6.45
N ASP A 104 8.31 -8.26 -5.29
CA ASP A 104 7.22 -7.57 -4.62
C ASP A 104 7.67 -6.19 -4.14
N ILE A 105 6.92 -5.15 -4.52
CA ILE A 105 7.12 -3.80 -4.00
C ILE A 105 6.29 -3.66 -2.72
N ASN A 106 6.98 -3.42 -1.62
CA ASN A 106 6.35 -3.15 -0.33
C ASN A 106 7.20 -2.18 0.49
N GLY A 107 6.58 -1.56 1.50
CA GLY A 107 7.26 -0.59 2.36
C GLY A 107 8.47 -1.18 3.08
N SER A 108 8.42 -2.46 3.45
CA SER A 108 9.55 -3.15 4.11
C SER A 108 10.74 -3.31 3.19
N TYR A 109 10.51 -3.60 1.91
CA TYR A 109 11.58 -3.64 0.90
C TYR A 109 12.27 -2.29 0.75
N ILE A 110 11.48 -1.21 0.61
CA ILE A 110 12.00 0.15 0.47
C ILE A 110 12.79 0.56 1.74
N ARG A 111 12.23 0.34 2.94
CA ARG A 111 12.93 0.62 4.20
C ARG A 111 14.23 -0.16 4.32
N LYS A 112 14.27 -1.42 3.89
CA LYS A 112 15.50 -2.24 3.88
C LYS A 112 16.56 -1.66 2.96
N LEU A 113 16.18 -1.15 1.78
CA LEU A 113 17.13 -0.48 0.87
C LEU A 113 17.71 0.76 1.54
N ILE A 114 16.87 1.63 2.11
CA ILE A 114 17.31 2.87 2.76
C ILE A 114 18.20 2.57 3.98
N LYS A 115 17.78 1.64 4.85
CA LYS A 115 18.57 1.25 6.04
C LYS A 115 19.95 0.71 5.67
N ASN A 116 20.04 -0.03 4.58
CA ASN A 116 21.32 -0.57 4.09
C ASN A 116 22.09 0.41 3.21
N LYS A 117 21.70 1.70 3.18
CA LYS A 117 22.32 2.74 2.34
C LYS A 117 22.41 2.36 0.86
N LYS A 118 21.51 1.47 0.38
CA LYS A 118 21.42 1.11 -1.02
C LYS A 118 20.58 2.13 -1.76
N LYS A 119 20.99 2.47 -2.99
CA LYS A 119 20.24 3.39 -3.85
C LYS A 119 18.83 2.83 -4.07
N VAL A 120 17.82 3.61 -3.69
CA VAL A 120 16.43 3.29 -4.02
C VAL A 120 16.19 3.75 -5.45
N PRO A 121 15.74 2.87 -6.36
CA PRO A 121 15.50 3.25 -7.73
C PRO A 121 14.41 4.33 -7.86
N ASN A 122 14.59 5.30 -8.77
CA ASN A 122 13.68 6.44 -8.96
C ASN A 122 12.25 6.05 -9.36
N TYR A 123 12.06 4.85 -9.93
CA TYR A 123 10.73 4.32 -10.24
C TYR A 123 9.97 3.84 -8.99
N LEU A 124 10.64 3.64 -7.85
CA LEU A 124 10.01 3.30 -6.55
C LEU A 124 9.75 4.55 -5.72
N LEU A 125 10.71 5.46 -5.67
CA LEU A 125 10.63 6.69 -4.90
C LEU A 125 11.43 7.79 -5.58
N ASN A 126 10.89 9.00 -5.61
CA ASN A 126 11.57 10.17 -6.12
C ASN A 126 12.77 10.55 -5.23
N ASP A 127 13.93 10.88 -5.83
CA ASP A 127 15.15 11.25 -5.12
C ASP A 127 14.94 12.42 -4.15
N ASN A 128 14.13 13.42 -4.52
CA ASN A 128 13.79 14.53 -3.63
C ASN A 128 13.09 14.09 -2.34
N PHE A 129 12.30 13.01 -2.41
CA PHE A 129 11.62 12.45 -1.25
C PHE A 129 12.58 11.62 -0.39
N ILE A 130 13.49 10.88 -1.03
CA ILE A 130 14.53 10.09 -0.33
C ILE A 130 15.45 10.99 0.47
N ASN A 131 15.91 12.10 -0.13
CA ASN A 131 16.77 13.07 0.54
C ASN A 131 16.08 13.74 1.74
N LYS A 132 14.77 13.99 1.66
CA LYS A 132 13.99 14.53 2.77
C LYS A 132 13.80 13.53 3.93
N ILE A 133 13.71 12.23 3.65
CA ILE A 133 13.57 11.18 4.66
C ILE A 133 14.91 10.93 5.36
N SER A 134 16.00 10.81 4.60
CA SER A 134 17.33 10.52 5.15
C SER A 134 17.84 11.63 6.08
N ASN A 135 17.44 12.88 5.81
CA ASN A 135 17.82 14.03 6.65
C ASN A 135 16.99 14.18 7.94
N LYS A 136 15.91 13.42 8.14
CA LYS A 136 14.98 13.60 9.26
C LYS A 136 14.96 12.48 10.29
N ASN A 137 15.86 11.50 10.25
CA ASN A 137 15.85 10.34 11.17
C ASN A 137 14.45 9.68 11.34
N ILE A 138 13.63 9.64 10.27
CA ILE A 138 12.24 9.17 10.32
C ILE A 138 12.14 7.62 10.26
N LEU A 139 13.28 6.94 10.22
CA LEU A 139 13.35 5.49 10.11
C LEU A 139 13.70 4.84 11.45
N HIS A 140 12.78 4.87 12.39
CA HIS A 140 12.80 3.98 13.55
C HIS A 140 12.07 2.69 13.30
#